data_524bb4611e18e72adc5c157271e6d3c7
#
_entry.id   524bb4611e18e72adc5c157271e6d3c7
#
_cell.length_a   1.000
_cell.length_b   1.000
_cell.length_c   1.000
_cell.angle_alpha   90.00
_cell.angle_beta   90.00
_cell.angle_gamma   90.00
#
_symmetry.space_group_name_H-M   'P 1'
#
loop_
_entity.id
_entity.type
_entity.pdbx_description
1 polymer ?
#
loop_
_entity_poly.entity_id
_entity_poly.type
_entity_poly.pdbx_seq_one_letter_code
_entity_poly.pdbx_strand_id
1 'polypeptide(L)'
;MKARIWLAMLAVYIAWGSTYLAIRVAIETMPPFLMAGTRFVIAGLILYAWRLAAGDARPSRLEWRSAAIVGTLLLVGGNGGVVWAEQWVSSGIAALIVGSAPLMMALIDALRPGGRKPGWLASLGLMVGFGGIVLLVGLVGGEGDPLEPNAAGAGAGVAALLLASFLWAAGSLYNREAQLPESPLLGTGMEMLVGSAGLFLLGTVTGEWSRLELGAISLRSLAGLAYLVVGGALIGFVAYTWLLRVAPTPLVATYAYVNPLIAILIGNLLLQEPLTPRVLISALLILSAVALTNMERSRAPKKPLMAPAPGND
;
A
#
# COMPACT_ATOMS: atom_id res chain seq x y z
N MET A 1 -14.13 24.69 3.40
CA MET A 1 -14.20 23.21 3.34
C MET A 1 -13.53 22.65 2.09
N LYS A 2 -13.86 23.09 0.86
CA LYS A 2 -13.25 22.58 -0.39
C LYS A 2 -11.70 22.66 -0.40
N ALA A 3 -11.09 23.80 -0.04
CA ALA A 3 -9.63 23.95 -0.02
C ALA A 3 -8.93 22.96 0.94
N ARG A 4 -9.48 22.70 2.12
CA ARG A 4 -8.94 21.72 3.08
C ARG A 4 -8.96 20.29 2.53
N ILE A 5 -10.02 19.92 1.78
CA ILE A 5 -10.10 18.60 1.13
C ILE A 5 -8.97 18.47 0.09
N TRP A 6 -8.77 19.48 -0.78
CA TRP A 6 -7.70 19.42 -1.77
C TRP A 6 -6.29 19.43 -1.17
N LEU A 7 -6.06 20.18 -0.08
CA LEU A 7 -4.79 20.12 0.65
C LEU A 7 -4.51 18.73 1.24
N ALA A 8 -5.53 18.10 1.83
CA ALA A 8 -5.38 16.76 2.35
C ALA A 8 -5.21 15.71 1.23
N MET A 9 -5.91 15.87 0.09
CA MET A 9 -5.67 15.03 -1.10
C MET A 9 -4.24 15.16 -1.59
N LEU A 10 -3.73 16.40 -1.72
CA LEU A 10 -2.36 16.65 -2.13
C LEU A 10 -1.35 16.03 -1.14
N ALA A 11 -1.61 16.14 0.17
CA ALA A 11 -0.78 15.50 1.19
C ALA A 11 -0.74 13.98 1.02
N VAL A 12 -1.88 13.31 0.76
CA VAL A 12 -1.93 11.87 0.49
C VAL A 12 -1.20 11.52 -0.80
N TYR A 13 -1.39 12.29 -1.87
CA TYR A 13 -0.75 12.04 -3.15
C TYR A 13 0.78 12.13 -3.04
N ILE A 14 1.28 13.21 -2.44
CA ILE A 14 2.72 13.42 -2.27
C ILE A 14 3.29 12.39 -1.29
N ALA A 15 2.70 12.28 -0.09
CA ALA A 15 3.22 11.41 0.96
C ALA A 15 3.28 9.94 0.53
N TRP A 16 2.22 9.42 -0.09
CA TRP A 16 2.19 8.00 -0.50
C TRP A 16 2.81 7.76 -1.87
N GLY A 17 2.71 8.73 -2.80
CA GLY A 17 3.39 8.62 -4.09
C GLY A 17 4.91 8.61 -3.96
N SER A 18 5.47 9.37 -3.02
CA SER A 18 6.92 9.40 -2.76
C SER A 18 7.41 8.32 -1.77
N THR A 19 6.49 7.54 -1.18
CA THR A 19 6.87 6.47 -0.22
C THR A 19 7.81 5.44 -0.85
N TYR A 20 7.58 5.06 -2.10
CA TYR A 20 8.42 4.11 -2.83
C TYR A 20 9.86 4.62 -2.97
N LEU A 21 10.03 5.86 -3.41
CA LEU A 21 11.35 6.50 -3.45
C LEU A 21 12.01 6.53 -2.07
N ALA A 22 11.26 6.90 -1.03
CA ALA A 22 11.79 6.99 0.32
C ALA A 22 12.17 5.61 0.89
N ILE A 23 11.43 4.54 0.55
CA ILE A 23 11.80 3.15 0.85
C ILE A 23 13.14 2.83 0.17
N ARG A 24 13.25 3.07 -1.14
CA ARG A 24 14.48 2.80 -1.91
C ARG A 24 15.70 3.49 -1.28
N VAL A 25 15.56 4.75 -0.88
CA VAL A 25 16.63 5.51 -0.20
C VAL A 25 16.91 4.95 1.20
N ALA A 26 15.89 4.58 1.95
CA ALA A 26 16.09 4.07 3.32
C ALA A 26 16.82 2.72 3.33
N ILE A 27 16.50 1.83 2.38
CA ILE A 27 17.12 0.50 2.30
C ILE A 27 18.51 0.48 1.64
N GLU A 28 19.04 1.64 1.20
CA GLU A 28 20.43 1.73 0.70
C GLU A 28 21.44 1.23 1.75
N THR A 29 21.19 1.53 3.04
CA THR A 29 22.07 1.15 4.14
C THR A 29 21.35 0.52 5.33
N MET A 30 20.03 0.33 5.24
CA MET A 30 19.24 -0.33 6.28
C MET A 30 18.65 -1.64 5.76
N PRO A 31 18.67 -2.72 6.54
CA PRO A 31 17.97 -3.95 6.20
C PRO A 31 16.46 -3.68 6.06
N PRO A 32 15.80 -4.17 4.98
CA PRO A 32 14.47 -3.73 4.59
C PRO A 32 13.37 -4.02 5.63
N PHE A 33 13.31 -5.21 6.20
CA PHE A 33 12.28 -5.54 7.18
C PHE A 33 12.51 -4.82 8.52
N LEU A 34 13.76 -4.67 8.96
CA LEU A 34 14.08 -3.92 10.18
C LEU A 34 13.76 -2.43 10.02
N MET A 35 14.05 -1.84 8.86
CA MET A 35 13.68 -0.47 8.52
C MET A 35 12.16 -0.29 8.56
N ALA A 36 11.40 -1.18 7.91
CA ALA A 36 9.94 -1.09 7.89
C ALA A 36 9.33 -1.34 9.28
N GLY A 37 9.88 -2.29 10.06
CA GLY A 37 9.49 -2.54 11.44
C GLY A 37 9.70 -1.29 12.31
N THR A 38 10.87 -0.64 12.20
CA THR A 38 11.18 0.60 12.91
C THR A 38 10.25 1.74 12.54
N ARG A 39 9.96 1.91 11.24
CA ARG A 39 8.99 2.89 10.75
C ARG A 39 7.62 2.70 11.42
N PHE A 40 7.10 1.49 11.40
CA PHE A 40 5.74 1.23 11.87
C PHE A 40 5.63 1.16 13.39
N VAL A 41 6.66 0.73 14.13
CA VAL A 41 6.61 0.79 15.59
C VAL A 41 6.60 2.23 16.09
N ILE A 42 7.41 3.12 15.51
CA ILE A 42 7.43 4.53 15.89
C ILE A 42 6.07 5.19 15.58
N ALA A 43 5.58 5.06 14.35
CA ALA A 43 4.32 5.66 13.95
C ALA A 43 3.12 5.06 14.71
N GLY A 44 3.11 3.75 14.90
CA GLY A 44 2.08 3.03 15.64
C GLY A 44 2.02 3.44 17.11
N LEU A 45 3.17 3.55 17.78
CA LEU A 45 3.22 4.03 19.17
C LEU A 45 2.71 5.47 19.30
N ILE A 46 3.11 6.35 18.38
CA ILE A 46 2.64 7.75 18.39
C ILE A 46 1.11 7.81 18.22
N LEU A 47 0.55 7.11 17.23
CA LEU A 47 -0.90 7.12 16.98
C LEU A 47 -1.67 6.47 18.14
N TYR A 48 -1.21 5.33 18.61
CA TYR A 48 -1.84 4.59 19.70
C TYR A 48 -1.84 5.38 21.00
N ALA A 49 -0.66 5.89 21.42
CA ALA A 49 -0.55 6.68 22.63
C ALA A 49 -1.33 8.00 22.54
N TRP A 50 -1.26 8.69 21.40
CA TRP A 50 -2.03 9.91 21.17
C TRP A 50 -3.53 9.68 21.31
N ARG A 51 -4.06 8.63 20.68
CA ARG A 51 -5.51 8.38 20.70
C ARG A 51 -6.01 7.97 22.08
N LEU A 52 -5.25 7.14 22.80
CA LEU A 52 -5.59 6.82 24.20
C LEU A 52 -5.54 8.05 25.11
N ALA A 53 -4.53 8.91 24.94
CA ALA A 53 -4.42 10.16 25.71
C ALA A 53 -5.54 11.14 25.35
N ALA A 54 -6.08 11.08 24.12
CA ALA A 54 -7.23 11.88 23.67
C ALA A 54 -8.59 11.34 24.15
N GLY A 55 -8.60 10.24 24.91
CA GLY A 55 -9.81 9.69 25.55
C GLY A 55 -10.50 8.57 24.79
N ASP A 56 -9.89 8.01 23.74
CA ASP A 56 -10.45 6.83 23.08
C ASP A 56 -10.51 5.64 24.06
N ALA A 57 -11.53 4.80 23.93
CA ALA A 57 -11.69 3.60 24.73
C ALA A 57 -10.52 2.62 24.51
N ARG A 58 -10.13 1.91 25.57
CA ARG A 58 -9.09 0.87 25.45
C ARG A 58 -9.60 -0.25 24.55
N PRO A 59 -8.80 -0.67 23.54
CA PRO A 59 -9.22 -1.72 22.62
C PRO A 59 -9.48 -3.06 23.31
N SER A 60 -10.55 -3.72 22.87
CA SER A 60 -10.92 -5.08 23.29
C SER A 60 -9.98 -6.12 22.67
N ARG A 61 -10.03 -7.36 23.20
CA ARG A 61 -9.28 -8.48 22.61
C ARG A 61 -9.69 -8.79 21.17
N LEU A 62 -10.95 -8.56 20.84
CA LEU A 62 -11.47 -8.83 19.49
C LEU A 62 -10.96 -7.80 18.49
N GLU A 63 -10.89 -6.51 18.87
CA GLU A 63 -10.29 -5.45 18.06
C GLU A 63 -8.79 -5.69 17.85
N TRP A 64 -8.05 -6.15 18.87
CA TRP A 64 -6.65 -6.56 18.71
C TRP A 64 -6.49 -7.74 17.75
N ARG A 65 -7.39 -8.75 17.81
CA ARG A 65 -7.38 -9.87 16.86
C ARG A 65 -7.62 -9.37 15.43
N SER A 66 -8.59 -8.49 15.24
CA SER A 66 -8.87 -7.88 13.92
C SER A 66 -7.68 -7.06 13.41
N ALA A 67 -7.11 -6.21 14.26
CA ALA A 67 -5.91 -5.43 13.94
C ALA A 67 -4.71 -6.32 13.60
N ALA A 68 -4.58 -7.48 14.28
CA ALA A 68 -3.53 -8.45 13.98
C ALA A 68 -3.67 -9.05 12.57
N ILE A 69 -4.87 -9.42 12.16
CA ILE A 69 -5.11 -9.97 10.82
C ILE A 69 -4.86 -8.88 9.76
N VAL A 70 -5.44 -7.69 9.95
CA VAL A 70 -5.28 -6.56 9.03
C VAL A 70 -3.82 -6.13 8.94
N GLY A 71 -3.15 -5.90 10.08
CA GLY A 71 -1.74 -5.49 10.14
C GLY A 71 -0.80 -6.52 9.50
N THR A 72 -1.08 -7.82 9.70
CA THR A 72 -0.29 -8.87 9.03
C THR A 72 -0.49 -8.84 7.52
N LEU A 73 -1.71 -8.74 7.04
CA LEU A 73 -1.99 -8.73 5.59
C LEU A 73 -1.48 -7.45 4.91
N LEU A 74 -1.77 -6.27 5.49
CA LEU A 74 -1.41 -4.99 4.87
C LEU A 74 0.08 -4.65 5.07
N LEU A 75 0.60 -4.81 6.29
CA LEU A 75 1.92 -4.28 6.62
C LEU A 75 3.01 -5.34 6.52
N VAL A 76 2.80 -6.56 7.02
CA VAL A 76 3.80 -7.62 6.87
C VAL A 76 3.81 -8.15 5.44
N GLY A 77 2.66 -8.56 4.92
CA GLY A 77 2.55 -9.08 3.57
C GLY A 77 2.64 -7.99 2.50
N GLY A 78 1.81 -6.96 2.60
CA GLY A 78 1.76 -5.87 1.63
C GLY A 78 3.02 -5.02 1.66
N ASN A 79 3.23 -4.25 2.72
CA ASN A 79 4.37 -3.33 2.80
C ASN A 79 5.71 -4.06 2.92
N GLY A 80 5.77 -5.17 3.68
CA GLY A 80 6.96 -6.01 3.77
C GLY A 80 7.40 -6.57 2.42
N GLY A 81 6.45 -7.03 1.60
CA GLY A 81 6.75 -7.46 0.23
C GLY A 81 7.30 -6.34 -0.65
N VAL A 82 6.77 -5.10 -0.49
CA VAL A 82 7.27 -3.93 -1.22
C VAL A 82 8.71 -3.60 -0.82
N VAL A 83 9.00 -3.43 0.48
CA VAL A 83 10.35 -3.06 0.93
C VAL A 83 11.39 -4.12 0.57
N TRP A 84 10.98 -5.40 0.57
CA TRP A 84 11.85 -6.48 0.16
C TRP A 84 12.11 -6.45 -1.35
N ALA A 85 11.08 -6.24 -2.16
CA ALA A 85 11.17 -6.21 -3.62
C ALA A 85 11.99 -5.02 -4.14
N GLU A 86 11.92 -3.87 -3.49
CA GLU A 86 12.66 -2.67 -3.90
C GLU A 86 14.18 -2.80 -3.79
N GLN A 87 14.71 -3.90 -3.26
CA GLN A 87 16.13 -4.24 -3.38
C GLN A 87 16.53 -4.50 -4.85
N TRP A 88 15.61 -4.99 -5.69
CA TRP A 88 15.86 -5.41 -7.08
C TRP A 88 14.99 -4.71 -8.12
N VAL A 89 13.89 -4.10 -7.70
CA VAL A 89 12.90 -3.47 -8.57
C VAL A 89 12.89 -1.98 -8.32
N SER A 90 12.81 -1.16 -9.36
CA SER A 90 12.75 0.30 -9.23
C SER A 90 11.46 0.76 -8.53
N SER A 91 11.54 1.93 -7.89
CA SER A 91 10.43 2.49 -7.11
C SER A 91 9.20 2.76 -7.98
N GLY A 92 9.37 3.20 -9.22
CA GLY A 92 8.29 3.43 -10.18
C GLY A 92 7.57 2.13 -10.58
N ILE A 93 8.32 1.04 -10.82
CA ILE A 93 7.76 -0.28 -11.16
C ILE A 93 7.02 -0.85 -9.95
N ALA A 94 7.61 -0.77 -8.75
CA ALA A 94 6.97 -1.21 -7.51
C ALA A 94 5.62 -0.49 -7.31
N ALA A 95 5.59 0.82 -7.50
CA ALA A 95 4.37 1.63 -7.40
C ALA A 95 3.30 1.24 -8.42
N LEU A 96 3.69 0.92 -9.67
CA LEU A 96 2.74 0.49 -10.70
C LEU A 96 2.11 -0.88 -10.37
N ILE A 97 2.93 -1.85 -9.95
CA ILE A 97 2.42 -3.18 -9.59
C ILE A 97 1.50 -3.09 -8.37
N VAL A 98 1.90 -2.36 -7.33
CA VAL A 98 1.05 -2.15 -6.14
C VAL A 98 -0.19 -1.31 -6.45
N GLY A 99 -0.07 -0.34 -7.36
CA GLY A 99 -1.20 0.44 -7.88
C GLY A 99 -2.29 -0.41 -8.55
N SER A 100 -1.98 -1.65 -8.93
CA SER A 100 -2.97 -2.62 -9.41
C SER A 100 -3.81 -3.29 -8.31
N ALA A 101 -3.60 -3.00 -7.03
CA ALA A 101 -4.37 -3.57 -5.92
C ALA A 101 -5.91 -3.50 -6.09
N PRO A 102 -6.52 -2.44 -6.68
CA PRO A 102 -7.94 -2.45 -6.98
C PRO A 102 -8.38 -3.57 -7.94
N LEU A 103 -7.49 -4.01 -8.86
CA LEU A 103 -7.75 -5.14 -9.76
C LEU A 103 -7.74 -6.44 -8.96
N MET A 104 -6.77 -6.61 -8.04
CA MET A 104 -6.73 -7.76 -7.12
C MET A 104 -7.97 -7.80 -6.22
N MET A 105 -8.44 -6.65 -5.71
CA MET A 105 -9.69 -6.57 -4.96
C MET A 105 -10.89 -7.02 -5.80
N ALA A 106 -10.96 -6.63 -7.09
CA ALA A 106 -12.04 -7.05 -7.98
C ALA A 106 -11.99 -8.56 -8.24
N LEU A 107 -10.80 -9.11 -8.42
CA LEU A 107 -10.59 -10.54 -8.62
C LEU A 107 -11.00 -11.34 -7.38
N ILE A 108 -10.54 -10.95 -6.19
CA ILE A 108 -10.91 -11.62 -4.93
C ILE A 108 -12.43 -11.57 -4.73
N ASP A 109 -13.05 -10.41 -4.97
CA ASP A 109 -14.49 -10.22 -4.83
C ASP A 109 -15.28 -11.10 -5.81
N ALA A 110 -14.76 -11.33 -7.02
CA ALA A 110 -15.37 -12.22 -8.01
C ALA A 110 -15.30 -13.71 -7.63
N LEU A 111 -14.22 -14.12 -6.95
CA LEU A 111 -13.93 -15.51 -6.62
C LEU A 111 -14.51 -15.94 -5.26
N ARG A 112 -14.80 -15.02 -4.35
CA ARG A 112 -15.34 -15.36 -3.03
C ARG A 112 -16.82 -15.82 -3.12
N PRO A 113 -17.26 -16.77 -2.30
CA PRO A 113 -18.67 -17.17 -2.21
C PRO A 113 -19.57 -15.97 -1.89
N GLY A 114 -20.61 -15.73 -2.67
CA GLY A 114 -21.48 -14.57 -2.51
C GLY A 114 -20.87 -13.22 -2.91
N GLY A 115 -19.66 -13.23 -3.47
CA GLY A 115 -18.99 -12.05 -3.98
C GLY A 115 -19.63 -11.52 -5.26
N ARG A 116 -19.24 -10.32 -5.63
CA ARG A 116 -19.81 -9.63 -6.79
C ARG A 116 -19.03 -10.01 -8.05
N LYS A 117 -19.70 -10.63 -9.02
CA LYS A 117 -19.11 -10.88 -10.34
C LYS A 117 -18.79 -9.55 -11.02
N PRO A 118 -17.62 -9.41 -11.67
CA PRO A 118 -17.28 -8.21 -12.42
C PRO A 118 -18.22 -8.12 -13.63
N GLY A 119 -18.75 -6.93 -13.89
CA GLY A 119 -19.43 -6.64 -15.12
C GLY A 119 -18.43 -6.47 -16.26
N TRP A 120 -18.92 -6.06 -17.43
CA TRP A 120 -18.09 -6.01 -18.64
C TRP A 120 -16.92 -5.01 -18.54
N LEU A 121 -17.15 -3.83 -17.93
CA LEU A 121 -16.10 -2.82 -17.74
C LEU A 121 -15.00 -3.29 -16.80
N ALA A 122 -15.36 -3.93 -15.68
CA ALA A 122 -14.38 -4.47 -14.74
C ALA A 122 -13.64 -5.67 -15.35
N SER A 123 -14.32 -6.53 -16.15
CA SER A 123 -13.69 -7.63 -16.86
C SER A 123 -12.68 -7.13 -17.89
N LEU A 124 -13.05 -6.10 -18.68
CA LEU A 124 -12.13 -5.44 -19.60
C LEU A 124 -10.95 -4.81 -18.84
N GLY A 125 -11.24 -4.11 -17.72
CA GLY A 125 -10.22 -3.55 -16.84
C GLY A 125 -9.24 -4.61 -16.33
N LEU A 126 -9.73 -5.77 -15.88
CA LEU A 126 -8.86 -6.87 -15.44
C LEU A 126 -7.95 -7.37 -16.59
N MET A 127 -8.50 -7.61 -17.77
CA MET A 127 -7.70 -8.06 -18.93
C MET A 127 -6.62 -7.03 -19.32
N VAL A 128 -6.99 -5.76 -19.45
CA VAL A 128 -6.06 -4.68 -19.81
C VAL A 128 -5.00 -4.48 -18.72
N GLY A 129 -5.40 -4.51 -17.46
CA GLY A 129 -4.50 -4.31 -16.34
C GLY A 129 -3.47 -5.43 -16.18
N PHE A 130 -3.90 -6.68 -16.24
CA PHE A 130 -2.97 -7.82 -16.24
C PHE A 130 -2.10 -7.85 -17.48
N GLY A 131 -2.63 -7.49 -18.66
CA GLY A 131 -1.83 -7.29 -19.88
C GLY A 131 -0.75 -6.21 -19.69
N GLY A 132 -1.08 -5.10 -19.04
CA GLY A 132 -0.13 -4.06 -18.67
C GLY A 132 0.96 -4.55 -17.69
N ILE A 133 0.61 -5.37 -16.72
CA ILE A 133 1.59 -6.00 -15.80
C ILE A 133 2.51 -6.96 -16.56
N VAL A 134 1.95 -7.81 -17.42
CA VAL A 134 2.74 -8.74 -18.26
C VAL A 134 3.70 -7.99 -19.17
N LEU A 135 3.26 -6.88 -19.78
CA LEU A 135 4.12 -6.01 -20.58
C LEU A 135 5.22 -5.37 -19.71
N LEU A 136 4.88 -4.88 -18.51
CA LEU A 136 5.82 -4.25 -17.59
C LEU A 136 6.94 -5.22 -17.16
N VAL A 137 6.56 -6.45 -16.82
CA VAL A 137 7.49 -7.49 -16.34
C VAL A 137 8.38 -8.07 -17.46
N GLY A 138 8.02 -7.87 -18.72
CA GLY A 138 8.89 -8.28 -19.82
C GLY A 138 8.81 -9.74 -20.23
N LEU A 139 7.71 -10.40 -19.96
CA LEU A 139 7.44 -11.73 -20.51
C LEU A 139 7.42 -11.75 -22.06
N VAL A 140 7.47 -10.57 -22.67
CA VAL A 140 7.58 -10.38 -24.14
C VAL A 140 8.89 -9.64 -24.41
N GLY A 141 9.97 -10.36 -24.56
CA GLY A 141 11.37 -9.94 -24.61
C GLY A 141 11.69 -8.66 -25.41
N GLY A 142 12.74 -7.96 -24.98
CA GLY A 142 13.36 -6.83 -25.65
C GLY A 142 14.60 -6.36 -24.89
N GLU A 143 15.66 -6.00 -25.61
CA GLU A 143 16.89 -5.38 -25.06
C GLU A 143 16.53 -4.06 -24.36
N GLY A 144 17.06 -3.81 -23.17
CA GLY A 144 16.78 -2.63 -22.34
C GLY A 144 15.77 -2.88 -21.23
N ASP A 145 15.96 -3.96 -20.46
CA ASP A 145 15.05 -4.35 -19.37
C ASP A 145 15.07 -3.31 -18.24
N PRO A 146 13.91 -2.66 -17.92
CA PRO A 146 13.81 -1.77 -16.75
C PRO A 146 14.01 -2.50 -15.42
N LEU A 147 14.15 -3.82 -15.44
CA LEU A 147 14.47 -4.65 -14.27
C LEU A 147 15.97 -4.83 -14.05
N GLU A 148 16.84 -4.36 -14.97
CA GLU A 148 18.28 -4.39 -14.69
C GLU A 148 18.67 -3.27 -13.69
N PRO A 149 19.42 -3.63 -12.63
CA PRO A 149 20.81 -4.07 -12.68
C PRO A 149 21.13 -5.42 -12.03
N ASN A 150 20.18 -6.19 -11.53
CA ASN A 150 20.45 -7.51 -10.95
C ASN A 150 19.39 -8.54 -11.37
N ALA A 151 19.52 -9.06 -12.60
CA ALA A 151 18.58 -10.00 -13.21
C ALA A 151 18.21 -11.22 -12.35
N ALA A 152 19.09 -11.67 -11.46
CA ALA A 152 18.84 -12.84 -10.62
C ALA A 152 17.74 -12.64 -9.55
N GLY A 153 17.53 -11.40 -9.07
CA GLY A 153 16.53 -11.08 -8.02
C GLY A 153 15.24 -10.46 -8.55
N ALA A 154 15.25 -9.90 -9.76
CA ALA A 154 14.15 -9.10 -10.30
C ALA A 154 12.83 -9.90 -10.42
N GLY A 155 12.89 -11.14 -10.89
CA GLY A 155 11.73 -12.02 -10.97
C GLY A 155 11.11 -12.31 -9.60
N ALA A 156 11.95 -12.56 -8.59
CA ALA A 156 11.49 -12.74 -7.21
C ALA A 156 10.89 -11.44 -6.63
N GLY A 157 11.49 -10.29 -6.93
CA GLY A 157 10.97 -8.97 -6.56
C GLY A 157 9.58 -8.71 -7.14
N VAL A 158 9.39 -9.00 -8.44
CA VAL A 158 8.07 -8.88 -9.09
C VAL A 158 7.05 -9.84 -8.48
N ALA A 159 7.43 -11.10 -8.23
CA ALA A 159 6.55 -12.06 -7.59
C ALA A 159 6.14 -11.59 -6.18
N ALA A 160 7.10 -11.04 -5.42
CA ALA A 160 6.82 -10.45 -4.11
C ALA A 160 5.87 -9.26 -4.19
N LEU A 161 6.01 -8.37 -5.20
CA LEU A 161 5.10 -7.24 -5.41
C LEU A 161 3.68 -7.68 -5.78
N LEU A 162 3.54 -8.70 -6.63
CA LEU A 162 2.23 -9.26 -6.97
C LEU A 162 1.56 -9.89 -5.74
N LEU A 163 2.30 -10.65 -4.96
CA LEU A 163 1.83 -11.20 -3.69
C LEU A 163 1.49 -10.09 -2.70
N ALA A 164 2.33 -9.06 -2.57
CA ALA A 164 2.09 -7.90 -1.73
C ALA A 164 0.79 -7.16 -2.12
N SER A 165 0.58 -6.94 -3.43
CA SER A 165 -0.64 -6.34 -3.96
C SER A 165 -1.88 -7.19 -3.64
N PHE A 166 -1.77 -8.51 -3.76
CA PHE A 166 -2.85 -9.44 -3.41
C PHE A 166 -3.16 -9.43 -1.90
N LEU A 167 -2.12 -9.49 -1.04
CA LEU A 167 -2.28 -9.45 0.41
C LEU A 167 -2.83 -8.11 0.89
N TRP A 168 -2.40 -7.01 0.27
CA TRP A 168 -2.97 -5.68 0.50
C TRP A 168 -4.46 -5.64 0.14
N ALA A 169 -4.83 -6.19 -1.01
CA ALA A 169 -6.22 -6.28 -1.44
C ALA A 169 -7.07 -7.13 -0.49
N ALA A 170 -6.58 -8.31 -0.11
CA ALA A 170 -7.25 -9.20 0.84
C ALA A 170 -7.42 -8.55 2.22
N GLY A 171 -6.36 -7.94 2.75
CA GLY A 171 -6.39 -7.19 4.02
C GLY A 171 -7.36 -6.01 3.97
N SER A 172 -7.39 -5.27 2.86
CA SER A 172 -8.32 -4.16 2.68
C SER A 172 -9.78 -4.60 2.60
N LEU A 173 -10.05 -5.75 2.00
CA LEU A 173 -11.41 -6.32 1.98
C LEU A 173 -11.81 -6.82 3.37
N TYR A 174 -10.91 -7.49 4.09
CA TYR A 174 -11.16 -7.95 5.46
C TYR A 174 -11.37 -6.77 6.42
N ASN A 175 -10.56 -5.70 6.31
CA ASN A 175 -10.67 -4.49 7.13
C ASN A 175 -12.08 -3.87 7.12
N ARG A 176 -12.80 -3.96 6.00
CA ARG A 176 -14.18 -3.43 5.87
C ARG A 176 -15.20 -4.17 6.73
N GLU A 177 -14.94 -5.42 7.05
CA GLU A 177 -15.85 -6.30 7.80
C GLU A 177 -15.32 -6.57 9.22
N ALA A 178 -14.07 -6.14 9.50
CA ALA A 178 -13.39 -6.36 10.77
C ALA A 178 -13.95 -5.48 11.89
N GLN A 179 -14.05 -6.04 13.08
CA GLN A 179 -14.36 -5.24 14.27
C GLN A 179 -13.09 -4.54 14.74
N LEU A 180 -13.03 -3.26 14.46
CA LEU A 180 -11.94 -2.35 14.81
C LEU A 180 -12.48 -1.21 15.70
N PRO A 181 -11.60 -0.47 16.42
CA PRO A 181 -12.01 0.69 17.21
C PRO A 181 -12.78 1.72 16.39
N GLU A 182 -13.73 2.42 17.03
CA GLU A 182 -14.47 3.52 16.40
C GLU A 182 -13.54 4.63 15.87
N SER A 183 -12.40 4.82 16.52
CA SER A 183 -11.34 5.71 16.05
C SER A 183 -10.48 5.01 15.01
N PRO A 184 -10.57 5.39 13.70
CA PRO A 184 -9.73 4.78 12.66
C PRO A 184 -8.23 4.96 12.91
N LEU A 185 -7.83 6.08 13.56
CA LEU A 185 -6.42 6.32 13.89
C LEU A 185 -5.93 5.39 15.00
N LEU A 186 -6.79 5.05 15.98
CA LEU A 186 -6.44 4.04 16.99
C LEU A 186 -6.28 2.67 16.35
N GLY A 187 -7.22 2.25 15.48
CA GLY A 187 -7.13 1.02 14.72
C GLY A 187 -5.85 0.95 13.87
N THR A 188 -5.54 2.03 13.13
CA THR A 188 -4.30 2.12 12.35
C THR A 188 -3.05 2.02 13.22
N GLY A 189 -3.04 2.65 14.40
CA GLY A 189 -1.94 2.51 15.36
C GLY A 189 -1.74 1.07 15.81
N MET A 190 -2.83 0.34 16.10
CA MET A 190 -2.79 -1.08 16.47
C MET A 190 -2.28 -1.96 15.32
N GLU A 191 -2.78 -1.75 14.10
CA GLU A 191 -2.32 -2.44 12.89
C GLU A 191 -0.81 -2.24 12.67
N MET A 192 -0.32 -1.00 12.85
CA MET A 192 1.10 -0.68 12.74
C MET A 192 1.95 -1.37 13.81
N LEU A 193 1.49 -1.44 15.05
CA LEU A 193 2.20 -2.14 16.13
C LEU A 193 2.31 -3.64 15.86
N VAL A 194 1.22 -4.27 15.45
CA VAL A 194 1.25 -5.69 15.09
C VAL A 194 2.08 -5.93 13.84
N GLY A 195 1.89 -5.11 12.80
CA GLY A 195 2.67 -5.19 11.57
C GLY A 195 4.17 -5.04 11.82
N SER A 196 4.57 -4.12 12.72
CA SER A 196 5.98 -3.94 13.09
C SER A 196 6.56 -5.18 13.77
N ALA A 197 5.82 -5.81 14.68
CA ALA A 197 6.25 -7.05 15.31
C ALA A 197 6.46 -8.17 14.29
N GLY A 198 5.55 -8.32 13.32
CA GLY A 198 5.68 -9.28 12.22
C GLY A 198 6.88 -8.99 11.30
N LEU A 199 7.14 -7.71 11.01
CA LEU A 199 8.30 -7.29 10.20
C LEU A 199 9.63 -7.54 10.94
N PHE A 200 9.70 -7.26 12.23
CA PHE A 200 10.89 -7.61 13.04
C PHE A 200 11.10 -9.13 13.10
N LEU A 201 10.01 -9.91 13.20
CA LEU A 201 10.09 -11.37 13.11
C LEU A 201 10.65 -11.82 11.75
N LEU A 202 10.17 -11.25 10.63
CA LEU A 202 10.74 -11.53 9.30
C LEU A 202 12.20 -11.15 9.23
N GLY A 203 12.59 -9.96 9.70
CA GLY A 203 13.98 -9.53 9.76
C GLY A 203 14.86 -10.48 10.58
N THR A 204 14.30 -11.05 11.66
CA THR A 204 15.00 -12.06 12.48
C THR A 204 15.19 -13.37 11.68
N VAL A 205 14.13 -13.88 11.08
CA VAL A 205 14.16 -15.15 10.33
C VAL A 205 15.06 -15.04 9.09
N THR A 206 15.09 -13.88 8.44
CA THR A 206 15.94 -13.62 7.26
C THR A 206 17.39 -13.22 7.62
N GLY A 207 17.72 -13.18 8.92
CA GLY A 207 19.07 -12.87 9.39
C GLY A 207 19.47 -11.40 9.21
N GLU A 208 18.52 -10.46 9.12
CA GLU A 208 18.83 -9.05 8.91
C GLU A 208 19.59 -8.41 10.07
N TRP A 209 19.41 -8.90 11.30
CA TRP A 209 20.13 -8.40 12.48
C TRP A 209 21.66 -8.56 12.35
N SER A 210 22.13 -9.64 11.70
CA SER A 210 23.57 -9.85 11.47
C SER A 210 24.16 -8.93 10.39
N ARG A 211 23.28 -8.35 9.56
CA ARG A 211 23.64 -7.38 8.50
C ARG A 211 23.43 -5.93 8.92
N LEU A 212 22.90 -5.70 10.13
CA LEU A 212 22.63 -4.36 10.65
C LEU A 212 23.92 -3.78 11.26
N GLU A 213 24.53 -2.86 10.55
CA GLU A 213 25.68 -2.10 11.03
C GLU A 213 25.23 -0.66 11.34
N LEU A 214 24.95 -0.37 12.62
CA LEU A 214 24.43 0.94 13.04
C LEU A 214 25.35 2.10 12.63
N GLY A 215 26.69 1.88 12.64
CA GLY A 215 27.68 2.88 12.23
C GLY A 215 27.74 3.11 10.70
N ALA A 216 27.21 2.19 9.90
CA ALA A 216 27.18 2.30 8.44
C ALA A 216 25.88 2.94 7.93
N ILE A 217 24.91 3.20 8.80
CA ILE A 217 23.64 3.83 8.39
C ILE A 217 23.91 5.27 7.96
N SER A 218 23.63 5.56 6.69
CA SER A 218 23.84 6.89 6.13
C SER A 218 22.79 7.90 6.62
N LEU A 219 23.18 9.17 6.68
CA LEU A 219 22.23 10.25 6.96
C LEU A 219 21.08 10.30 5.93
N ARG A 220 21.36 9.93 4.68
CA ARG A 220 20.38 9.84 3.60
C ARG A 220 19.32 8.78 3.89
N SER A 221 19.72 7.58 4.34
CA SER A 221 18.80 6.51 4.73
C SER A 221 18.01 6.87 5.99
N LEU A 222 18.63 7.53 6.98
CA LEU A 222 17.92 8.06 8.16
C LEU A 222 16.87 9.10 7.78
N ALA A 223 17.19 10.00 6.85
CA ALA A 223 16.22 10.98 6.34
C ALA A 223 15.06 10.30 5.60
N GLY A 224 15.35 9.26 4.83
CA GLY A 224 14.34 8.40 4.20
C GLY A 224 13.41 7.77 5.24
N LEU A 225 13.96 7.16 6.28
CA LEU A 225 13.19 6.58 7.38
C LEU A 225 12.34 7.64 8.11
N ALA A 226 12.93 8.78 8.46
CA ALA A 226 12.20 9.88 9.11
C ALA A 226 11.03 10.38 8.22
N TYR A 227 11.28 10.54 6.93
CA TYR A 227 10.22 10.88 5.98
C TYR A 227 9.13 9.82 5.92
N LEU A 228 9.48 8.54 5.92
CA LEU A 228 8.53 7.43 5.92
C LEU A 228 7.67 7.42 7.19
N VAL A 229 8.24 7.73 8.35
CA VAL A 229 7.50 7.84 9.63
C VAL A 229 6.56 9.05 9.58
N VAL A 230 7.07 10.23 9.30
CA VAL A 230 6.29 11.48 9.40
C VAL A 230 5.37 11.66 8.20
N GLY A 231 5.90 11.63 7.00
CA GLY A 231 5.15 11.84 5.76
C GLY A 231 4.26 10.66 5.43
N GLY A 232 4.88 9.49 5.25
CA GLY A 232 4.19 8.29 4.77
C GLY A 232 3.21 7.69 5.80
N ALA A 233 3.63 7.55 7.06
CA ALA A 233 2.80 6.91 8.08
C ALA A 233 1.91 7.93 8.83
N LEU A 234 2.43 8.97 9.43
CA LEU A 234 1.61 9.87 10.24
C LEU A 234 0.75 10.80 9.38
N ILE A 235 1.36 11.66 8.56
CA ILE A 235 0.61 12.64 7.74
C ILE A 235 -0.32 11.92 6.75
N GLY A 236 0.20 10.94 6.02
CA GLY A 236 -0.56 10.21 5.00
C GLY A 236 -1.80 9.53 5.58
N PHE A 237 -1.67 8.76 6.65
CA PHE A 237 -2.84 8.08 7.24
C PHE A 237 -3.80 9.03 7.96
N VAL A 238 -3.31 10.07 8.65
CA VAL A 238 -4.19 11.06 9.28
C VAL A 238 -5.00 11.83 8.23
N ALA A 239 -4.35 12.27 7.15
CA ALA A 239 -5.04 12.94 6.05
C ALA A 239 -6.06 12.01 5.36
N TYR A 240 -5.66 10.78 5.08
CA TYR A 240 -6.51 9.78 4.44
C TYR A 240 -7.75 9.43 5.28
N THR A 241 -7.57 9.13 6.57
CA THR A 241 -8.70 8.81 7.46
C THR A 241 -9.64 9.99 7.65
N TRP A 242 -9.12 11.23 7.69
CA TRP A 242 -9.94 12.43 7.70
C TRP A 242 -10.73 12.59 6.39
N LEU A 243 -10.08 12.40 5.23
CA LEU A 243 -10.72 12.47 3.92
C LEU A 243 -11.87 11.47 3.78
N LEU A 244 -11.73 10.25 4.29
CA LEU A 244 -12.79 9.24 4.24
C LEU A 244 -14.08 9.68 4.97
N ARG A 245 -13.97 10.61 5.93
CA ARG A 245 -15.12 11.16 6.68
C ARG A 245 -15.79 12.34 6.00
N VAL A 246 -15.01 13.14 5.23
CA VAL A 246 -15.50 14.46 4.76
C VAL A 246 -15.56 14.58 3.23
N ALA A 247 -15.00 13.64 2.49
CA ALA A 247 -14.93 13.67 1.03
C ALA A 247 -15.62 12.44 0.40
N PRO A 248 -16.16 12.57 -0.82
CA PRO A 248 -16.71 11.43 -1.55
C PRO A 248 -15.65 10.33 -1.75
N THR A 249 -15.99 9.08 -1.46
CA THR A 249 -15.08 7.94 -1.60
C THR A 249 -14.42 7.84 -2.99
N PRO A 250 -15.13 8.12 -4.13
CA PRO A 250 -14.48 8.11 -5.44
C PRO A 250 -13.36 9.15 -5.58
N LEU A 251 -13.52 10.33 -4.96
CA LEU A 251 -12.45 11.34 -4.97
C LEU A 251 -11.24 10.86 -4.15
N VAL A 252 -11.47 10.31 -2.96
CA VAL A 252 -10.38 9.78 -2.14
C VAL A 252 -9.64 8.65 -2.87
N ALA A 253 -10.37 7.75 -3.52
CA ALA A 253 -9.79 6.61 -4.26
C ALA A 253 -8.86 7.02 -5.41
N THR A 254 -8.86 8.28 -5.84
CA THR A 254 -7.97 8.75 -6.92
C THR A 254 -6.48 8.67 -6.58
N TYR A 255 -6.12 8.57 -5.29
CA TYR A 255 -4.71 8.35 -4.91
C TYR A 255 -4.11 7.10 -5.58
N ALA A 256 -4.92 6.07 -5.83
CA ALA A 256 -4.47 4.84 -6.49
C ALA A 256 -3.97 5.06 -7.92
N TYR A 257 -4.40 6.15 -8.58
CA TYR A 257 -3.93 6.54 -9.91
C TYR A 257 -2.76 7.52 -9.85
N VAL A 258 -2.83 8.46 -8.91
CA VAL A 258 -1.87 9.56 -8.81
C VAL A 258 -0.54 9.09 -8.21
N ASN A 259 -0.59 8.19 -7.22
CA ASN A 259 0.63 7.74 -6.53
C ASN A 259 1.64 7.05 -7.46
N PRO A 260 1.27 6.10 -8.35
CA PRO A 260 2.21 5.54 -9.30
C PRO A 260 2.82 6.58 -10.25
N LEU A 261 2.03 7.57 -10.68
CA LEU A 261 2.54 8.65 -11.54
C LEU A 261 3.58 9.50 -10.81
N ILE A 262 3.31 9.85 -9.55
CA ILE A 262 4.26 10.59 -8.72
C ILE A 262 5.52 9.74 -8.49
N ALA A 263 5.37 8.44 -8.16
CA ALA A 263 6.51 7.55 -7.94
C ALA A 263 7.42 7.46 -9.17
N ILE A 264 6.85 7.26 -10.35
CA ILE A 264 7.60 7.22 -11.62
C ILE A 264 8.31 8.55 -11.87
N LEU A 265 7.60 9.67 -11.70
CA LEU A 265 8.15 10.99 -11.96
C LEU A 265 9.33 11.31 -11.02
N ILE A 266 9.14 11.11 -9.71
CA ILE A 266 10.20 11.43 -8.73
C ILE A 266 11.32 10.38 -8.74
N GLY A 267 11.05 9.13 -9.05
CA GLY A 267 12.05 8.08 -9.25
C GLY A 267 12.97 8.43 -10.43
N ASN A 268 12.41 8.89 -11.54
CA ASN A 268 13.20 9.38 -12.67
C ASN A 268 13.99 10.64 -12.33
N LEU A 269 13.36 11.65 -11.70
CA LEU A 269 14.00 12.93 -11.42
C LEU A 269 15.10 12.85 -10.36
N LEU A 270 14.93 12.04 -9.31
CA LEU A 270 15.82 12.02 -8.15
C LEU A 270 16.75 10.82 -8.10
N LEU A 271 16.34 9.66 -8.63
CA LEU A 271 17.16 8.44 -8.68
C LEU A 271 17.57 8.06 -10.11
N GLN A 272 17.20 8.88 -11.12
CA GLN A 272 17.50 8.62 -12.53
C GLN A 272 16.97 7.25 -13.01
N GLU A 273 15.86 6.79 -12.43
CA GLU A 273 15.19 5.56 -12.87
C GLU A 273 14.74 5.69 -14.33
N PRO A 274 14.96 4.67 -15.18
CA PRO A 274 14.72 4.81 -16.62
C PRO A 274 13.22 4.91 -16.94
N LEU A 275 12.82 5.94 -17.69
CA LEU A 275 11.49 6.09 -18.28
C LEU A 275 11.49 5.47 -19.68
N THR A 276 11.37 4.16 -19.77
CA THR A 276 11.27 3.49 -21.06
C THR A 276 9.87 3.59 -21.64
N PRO A 277 9.68 3.53 -22.99
CA PRO A 277 8.35 3.44 -23.60
C PRO A 277 7.51 2.30 -23.02
N ARG A 278 8.15 1.20 -22.64
CA ARG A 278 7.51 0.06 -21.99
C ARG A 278 6.90 0.42 -20.65
N VAL A 279 7.63 1.14 -19.77
CA VAL A 279 7.11 1.62 -18.48
C VAL A 279 5.92 2.55 -18.71
N LEU A 280 6.01 3.49 -19.68
CA LEU A 280 4.94 4.45 -19.96
C LEU A 280 3.67 3.77 -20.50
N ILE A 281 3.81 2.85 -21.45
CA ILE A 281 2.67 2.10 -21.99
C ILE A 281 2.04 1.22 -20.92
N SER A 282 2.84 0.51 -20.13
CA SER A 282 2.36 -0.30 -19.02
C SER A 282 1.64 0.53 -17.97
N ALA A 283 2.18 1.70 -17.63
CA ALA A 283 1.52 2.64 -16.71
C ALA A 283 0.15 3.08 -17.26
N LEU A 284 0.07 3.46 -18.55
CA LEU A 284 -1.19 3.82 -19.18
C LEU A 284 -2.21 2.68 -19.13
N LEU A 285 -1.80 1.45 -19.43
CA LEU A 285 -2.68 0.27 -19.41
C LEU A 285 -3.17 -0.02 -17.98
N ILE A 286 -2.27 -0.09 -16.99
CA ILE A 286 -2.60 -0.40 -15.60
C ILE A 286 -3.53 0.68 -15.02
N LEU A 287 -3.19 1.96 -15.19
CA LEU A 287 -4.00 3.05 -14.64
C LEU A 287 -5.37 3.16 -15.31
N SER A 288 -5.45 2.96 -16.63
CA SER A 288 -6.73 2.90 -17.35
C SER A 288 -7.59 1.72 -16.85
N ALA A 289 -6.98 0.56 -16.63
CA ALA A 289 -7.66 -0.62 -16.10
C ALA A 289 -8.23 -0.40 -14.70
N VAL A 290 -7.45 0.22 -13.80
CA VAL A 290 -7.91 0.59 -12.46
C VAL A 290 -9.06 1.60 -12.55
N ALA A 291 -8.98 2.58 -13.49
CA ALA A 291 -10.07 3.53 -13.74
C ALA A 291 -11.36 2.82 -14.16
N LEU A 292 -11.30 1.95 -15.16
CA LEU A 292 -12.46 1.17 -15.65
C LEU A 292 -13.10 0.36 -14.52
N THR A 293 -12.30 -0.35 -13.73
CA THR A 293 -12.76 -1.17 -12.61
C THR A 293 -13.45 -0.33 -11.52
N ASN A 294 -12.90 0.84 -11.19
CA ASN A 294 -13.48 1.73 -10.20
C ASN A 294 -14.76 2.44 -10.71
N MET A 295 -14.84 2.79 -12.00
CA MET A 295 -16.05 3.36 -12.60
C MET A 295 -17.24 2.40 -12.48
N GLU A 296 -17.03 1.11 -12.73
CA GLU A 296 -18.08 0.12 -12.58
C GLU A 296 -18.54 -0.02 -11.12
N ARG A 297 -17.58 -0.08 -10.19
CA ARG A 297 -17.89 -0.14 -8.75
C ARG A 297 -18.71 1.06 -8.28
N SER A 298 -18.43 2.23 -8.82
CA SER A 298 -19.17 3.47 -8.47
C SER A 298 -20.61 3.50 -9.00
N ARG A 299 -20.89 2.81 -10.12
CA ARG A 299 -22.22 2.71 -10.72
C ARG A 299 -23.11 1.67 -10.05
N ALA A 300 -22.54 0.81 -9.24
CA ALA A 300 -23.26 -0.24 -8.57
C ALA A 300 -24.19 0.29 -7.47
N PRO A 301 -25.44 -0.17 -7.38
CA PRO A 301 -26.32 0.18 -6.30
C PRO A 301 -25.68 -0.22 -4.96
N LYS A 302 -25.66 0.73 -4.02
CA LYS A 302 -25.25 0.44 -2.64
C LYS A 302 -26.23 -0.59 -2.08
N LYS A 303 -25.69 -1.76 -1.64
CA LYS A 303 -26.51 -2.69 -0.86
C LYS A 303 -27.10 -1.92 0.33
N PRO A 304 -28.43 -1.98 0.58
CA PRO A 304 -28.99 -1.37 1.77
C PRO A 304 -28.27 -1.93 2.99
N LEU A 305 -27.84 -1.07 3.91
CA LEU A 305 -27.43 -1.52 5.23
C LEU A 305 -28.58 -2.38 5.78
N MET A 306 -28.31 -3.65 6.07
CA MET A 306 -29.30 -4.49 6.74
C MET A 306 -29.76 -3.75 7.99
N ALA A 307 -31.07 -3.47 8.06
CA ALA A 307 -31.66 -2.96 9.29
C ALA A 307 -31.28 -3.91 10.44
N PRO A 308 -30.95 -3.39 11.64
CA PRO A 308 -30.73 -4.23 12.79
C PRO A 308 -31.94 -5.18 12.91
N ALA A 309 -31.66 -6.46 13.15
CA ALA A 309 -32.71 -7.45 13.36
C ALA A 309 -33.65 -6.92 14.49
N PRO A 310 -34.98 -7.03 14.33
CA PRO A 310 -35.91 -6.62 15.37
C PRO A 310 -35.53 -7.38 16.64
N GLY A 311 -35.25 -6.62 17.73
CA GLY A 311 -35.00 -7.21 19.03
C GLY A 311 -36.18 -8.10 19.40
N ASN A 312 -35.89 -9.35 19.77
CA ASN A 312 -36.86 -10.15 20.50
C ASN A 312 -37.00 -9.52 21.87
N ASP A 313 -38.14 -8.80 22.06
CA ASP A 313 -38.63 -8.39 23.39
C ASP A 313 -39.01 -9.64 24.21
#